data_f8d1c90a4995691b7923c2324efa9f36
#
_entry.id   f8d1c90a4995691b7923c2324efa9f36
#
_cell.length_a   1.000
_cell.length_b   1.000
_cell.length_c   1.000
_cell.angle_alpha   90.00
_cell.angle_beta   90.00
_cell.angle_gamma   90.00
#
_symmetry.space_group_name_H-M   'P 1'
#
loop_
_entity.id
_entity.type
_entity.pdbx_description
1 polymer ?
#
loop_
_entity_poly.entity_id
_entity_poly.type
_entity_poly.pdbx_seq_one_letter_code
_entity_poly.pdbx_strand_id
1 'polypeptide(L)'
;KSHTKFWDIVRETLRKMVPEAAFENTNAKINSFAAGYGTALFFEDQDTVKSLQEQFPLYADHFPAWSEHSTGIAQFAVWTALAEHHIGASLQHYNPVIDHEVAEAFSLPENWKLRAQLVFGSIEAAAGEKTFMDDNVRFKKFD
;
A
#
# COMPACT_ATOMS: atom_id res chain seq x y z
N LYS A 1 14.62 -12.58 1.58
CA LYS A 1 14.04 -13.18 2.81
C LYS A 1 12.84 -12.38 3.36
N SER A 2 12.96 -11.07 3.60
CA SER A 2 11.88 -10.26 4.19
C SER A 2 10.66 -10.11 3.26
N HIS A 3 10.89 -9.91 1.98
CA HIS A 3 9.84 -9.85 0.96
C HIS A 3 8.99 -11.14 0.95
N THR A 4 9.62 -12.30 0.84
CA THR A 4 8.93 -13.60 0.87
C THR A 4 8.17 -13.80 2.18
N LYS A 5 8.80 -13.51 3.33
CA LYS A 5 8.17 -13.59 4.65
C LYS A 5 6.90 -12.72 4.73
N PHE A 6 6.94 -11.51 4.17
CA PHE A 6 5.78 -10.62 4.13
C PHE A 6 4.61 -11.25 3.35
N TRP A 7 4.85 -11.76 2.14
CA TRP A 7 3.78 -12.35 1.33
C TRP A 7 3.29 -13.70 1.89
N ASP A 8 4.11 -14.43 2.64
CA ASP A 8 3.67 -15.61 3.39
C ASP A 8 2.70 -15.22 4.51
N ILE A 9 2.96 -14.11 5.24
CA ILE A 9 2.03 -13.58 6.24
C ILE A 9 0.70 -13.22 5.59
N VAL A 10 0.71 -12.49 4.48
CA VAL A 10 -0.52 -12.15 3.72
C VAL A 10 -1.29 -13.41 3.35
N ARG A 11 -0.60 -14.41 2.82
CA ARG A 11 -1.20 -15.68 2.40
C ARG A 11 -1.89 -16.40 3.56
N GLU A 12 -1.19 -16.58 4.67
CA GLU A 12 -1.73 -17.31 5.82
C GLU A 12 -2.86 -16.54 6.53
N THR A 13 -2.81 -15.22 6.54
CA THR A 13 -3.91 -14.40 7.06
C THR A 13 -5.16 -14.56 6.18
N LEU A 14 -5.02 -14.42 4.87
CA LEU A 14 -6.16 -14.56 3.95
C LEU A 14 -6.68 -15.99 3.86
N ARG A 15 -5.84 -17.00 4.07
CA ARG A 15 -6.29 -18.42 4.14
C ARG A 15 -7.35 -18.64 5.22
N LYS A 16 -7.25 -17.92 6.33
CA LYS A 16 -8.21 -18.00 7.44
C LYS A 16 -9.53 -17.27 7.16
N MET A 17 -9.54 -16.35 6.19
CA MET A 17 -10.67 -15.43 5.92
C MET A 17 -11.43 -15.78 4.65
N VAL A 18 -10.72 -16.27 3.63
CA VAL A 18 -11.30 -16.57 2.31
C VAL A 18 -11.83 -18.00 2.30
N PRO A 19 -13.06 -18.25 1.79
CA PRO A 19 -13.58 -19.59 1.64
C PRO A 19 -12.63 -20.49 0.81
N GLU A 20 -12.48 -21.75 1.20
CA GLU A 20 -11.54 -22.69 0.59
C GLU A 20 -11.69 -22.76 -0.94
N ALA A 21 -12.93 -22.80 -1.43
CA ALA A 21 -13.23 -22.85 -2.87
C ALA A 21 -12.74 -21.61 -3.66
N ALA A 22 -12.55 -20.46 -3.00
CA ALA A 22 -12.09 -19.22 -3.63
C ALA A 22 -10.60 -18.96 -3.36
N PHE A 23 -9.98 -19.72 -2.46
CA PHE A 23 -8.61 -19.45 -2.01
C PHE A 23 -7.56 -19.70 -3.12
N GLU A 24 -7.80 -20.60 -4.05
CA GLU A 24 -6.87 -20.86 -5.15
C GLU A 24 -6.57 -19.59 -5.97
N ASN A 25 -7.59 -18.83 -6.33
CA ASN A 25 -7.44 -17.58 -7.07
C ASN A 25 -6.72 -16.51 -6.23
N THR A 26 -7.05 -16.42 -4.94
CA THR A 26 -6.38 -15.54 -3.99
C THR A 26 -4.89 -15.87 -3.87
N ASN A 27 -4.58 -17.15 -3.72
CA ASN A 27 -3.21 -17.64 -3.62
C ASN A 27 -2.41 -17.40 -4.90
N ALA A 28 -3.01 -17.61 -6.07
CA ALA A 28 -2.37 -17.30 -7.36
C ALA A 28 -2.00 -15.82 -7.47
N LYS A 29 -2.88 -14.91 -7.02
CA LYS A 29 -2.61 -13.48 -6.97
C LYS A 29 -1.47 -13.14 -5.99
N ILE A 30 -1.47 -13.71 -4.79
CA ILE A 30 -0.39 -13.51 -3.81
C ILE A 30 0.93 -14.04 -4.36
N ASN A 31 0.93 -15.19 -5.03
CA ASN A 31 2.13 -15.74 -5.67
C ASN A 31 2.70 -14.78 -6.73
N SER A 32 1.85 -14.11 -7.50
CA SER A 32 2.30 -13.12 -8.47
C SER A 32 3.02 -11.93 -7.82
N PHE A 33 2.60 -11.51 -6.64
CA PHE A 33 3.28 -10.46 -5.87
C PHE A 33 4.56 -10.98 -5.20
N ALA A 34 4.52 -12.19 -4.65
CA ALA A 34 5.69 -12.84 -4.04
C ALA A 34 6.82 -13.13 -5.05
N ALA A 35 6.49 -13.21 -6.34
CA ALA A 35 7.48 -13.34 -7.43
C ALA A 35 8.24 -12.03 -7.70
N GLY A 36 7.78 -10.88 -7.18
CA GLY A 36 8.48 -9.61 -7.30
C GLY A 36 9.85 -9.61 -6.63
N TYR A 37 10.67 -8.61 -6.94
CA TYR A 37 11.99 -8.43 -6.35
C TYR A 37 11.92 -7.98 -4.89
N GLY A 38 10.98 -7.07 -4.57
CA GLY A 38 10.83 -6.49 -3.25
C GLY A 38 9.46 -5.86 -3.03
N THR A 39 9.23 -5.43 -1.79
CA THR A 39 8.03 -4.69 -1.39
C THR A 39 8.42 -3.53 -0.49
N ALA A 40 8.04 -2.32 -0.87
CA ALA A 40 8.07 -1.17 0.02
C ALA A 40 6.79 -1.15 0.86
N LEU A 41 6.93 -1.07 2.18
CA LEU A 41 5.83 -0.93 3.12
C LEU A 41 5.75 0.52 3.57
N PHE A 42 4.56 1.10 3.50
CA PHE A 42 4.32 2.48 3.92
C PHE A 42 3.59 2.48 5.26
N PHE A 43 4.18 3.19 6.20
CA PHE A 43 3.62 3.33 7.55
C PHE A 43 3.34 4.79 7.85
N GLU A 44 2.36 5.00 8.70
CA GLU A 44 2.03 6.28 9.30
C GLU A 44 2.36 6.23 10.79
N ASP A 45 3.14 7.21 11.25
CA ASP A 45 3.43 7.38 12.67
C ASP A 45 2.25 8.06 13.38
N GLN A 46 1.51 7.28 14.16
CA GLN A 46 0.31 7.74 14.87
C GLN A 46 0.63 8.75 15.98
N ASP A 47 1.84 8.73 16.56
CA ASP A 47 2.22 9.70 17.57
C ASP A 47 2.45 11.07 16.97
N THR A 48 2.98 11.13 15.75
CA THR A 48 3.07 12.39 14.99
C THR A 48 1.67 12.96 14.70
N VAL A 49 0.72 12.15 14.29
CA VAL A 49 -0.66 12.59 14.04
C VAL A 49 -1.30 13.13 15.32
N LYS A 50 -1.21 12.39 16.43
CA LYS A 50 -1.73 12.82 17.73
C LYS A 50 -1.09 14.12 18.21
N SER A 51 0.23 14.23 18.11
CA SER A 51 0.95 15.45 18.49
C SER A 51 0.45 16.69 17.74
N LEU A 52 0.18 16.55 16.43
CA LEU A 52 -0.38 17.66 15.65
C LEU A 52 -1.82 17.98 16.02
N GLN A 53 -2.64 16.98 16.34
CA GLN A 53 -4.00 17.19 16.86
C GLN A 53 -4.00 17.99 18.17
N GLU A 54 -3.05 17.68 19.07
CA GLU A 54 -2.91 18.37 20.36
C GLU A 54 -2.38 19.80 20.19
N GLN A 55 -1.42 20.01 19.27
CA GLN A 55 -0.86 21.32 19.00
C GLN A 55 -1.84 22.27 18.30
N PHE A 56 -2.74 21.72 17.48
CA PHE A 56 -3.68 22.49 16.66
C PHE A 56 -5.12 22.00 16.84
N PRO A 57 -5.74 22.20 18.03
CA PRO A 57 -7.05 21.62 18.37
C PRO A 57 -8.16 22.00 17.39
N LEU A 58 -8.10 23.21 16.79
CA LEU A 58 -9.09 23.69 15.83
C LEU A 58 -9.17 22.80 14.57
N TYR A 59 -8.07 22.13 14.24
CA TYR A 59 -7.94 21.28 13.04
C TYR A 59 -7.76 19.80 13.40
N ALA A 60 -7.92 19.44 14.67
CA ALA A 60 -7.61 18.09 15.17
C ALA A 60 -8.25 16.97 14.33
N ASP A 61 -9.52 17.11 13.97
CA ASP A 61 -10.26 16.11 13.20
C ASP A 61 -9.77 15.96 11.75
N HIS A 62 -8.99 16.89 11.24
CA HIS A 62 -8.48 16.87 9.87
C HIS A 62 -7.12 16.16 9.74
N PHE A 63 -6.29 16.17 10.77
CA PHE A 63 -4.94 15.61 10.70
C PHE A 63 -4.87 14.14 10.25
N PRO A 64 -5.77 13.24 10.67
CA PRO A 64 -5.76 11.87 10.15
C PRO A 64 -5.96 11.81 8.63
N ALA A 65 -6.86 12.62 8.07
CA ALA A 65 -7.09 12.68 6.62
C ALA A 65 -5.89 13.29 5.88
N TRP A 66 -5.29 14.34 6.45
CA TRP A 66 -4.10 14.97 5.85
C TRP A 66 -2.87 14.06 5.88
N SER A 67 -2.74 13.25 6.92
CA SER A 67 -1.70 12.22 6.99
C SER A 67 -1.87 11.18 5.87
N GLU A 68 -3.11 10.73 5.61
CA GLU A 68 -3.42 9.85 4.47
C GLU A 68 -3.04 10.48 3.13
N HIS A 69 -3.32 11.77 2.93
CA HIS A 69 -2.89 12.49 1.73
C HIS A 69 -1.37 12.47 1.58
N SER A 70 -0.64 12.73 2.68
CA SER A 70 0.84 12.70 2.70
C SER A 70 1.37 11.31 2.37
N THR A 71 0.76 10.27 2.91
CA THR A 71 1.11 8.87 2.61
C THR A 71 0.89 8.55 1.12
N GLY A 72 -0.22 9.01 0.53
CA GLY A 72 -0.48 8.88 -0.92
C GLY A 72 0.57 9.57 -1.79
N ILE A 73 1.04 10.76 -1.39
CA ILE A 73 2.12 11.48 -2.06
C ILE A 73 3.43 10.68 -1.99
N ALA A 74 3.77 10.12 -0.82
CA ALA A 74 4.96 9.30 -0.66
C ALA A 74 4.91 8.03 -1.53
N GLN A 75 3.76 7.36 -1.58
CA GLN A 75 3.52 6.19 -2.44
C GLN A 75 3.74 6.53 -3.91
N PHE A 76 3.16 7.64 -4.37
CA PHE A 76 3.30 8.12 -5.74
C PHE A 76 4.76 8.46 -6.08
N ALA A 77 5.47 9.15 -5.19
CA ALA A 77 6.87 9.51 -5.38
C ALA A 77 7.76 8.28 -5.56
N VAL A 78 7.61 7.26 -4.69
CA VAL A 78 8.37 6.01 -4.80
C VAL A 78 8.01 5.26 -6.07
N TRP A 79 6.73 5.17 -6.43
CA TRP A 79 6.28 4.50 -7.65
C TRP A 79 6.83 5.18 -8.90
N THR A 80 6.81 6.51 -8.95
CA THR A 80 7.36 7.30 -10.06
C THR A 80 8.87 7.08 -10.20
N ALA A 81 9.61 7.12 -9.09
CA ALA A 81 11.05 6.85 -9.11
C ALA A 81 11.37 5.44 -9.62
N LEU A 82 10.59 4.42 -9.24
CA LEU A 82 10.74 3.07 -9.78
C LEU A 82 10.47 3.04 -11.30
N ALA A 83 9.42 3.72 -11.76
CA ALA A 83 9.06 3.79 -13.18
C ALA A 83 10.14 4.48 -14.03
N GLU A 84 10.77 5.55 -13.52
CA GLU A 84 11.91 6.22 -14.17
C GLU A 84 13.10 5.28 -14.37
N HIS A 85 13.26 4.29 -13.49
CA HIS A 85 14.28 3.24 -13.60
C HIS A 85 13.81 1.98 -14.33
N HIS A 86 12.67 2.03 -15.04
CA HIS A 86 12.08 0.91 -15.75
C HIS A 86 11.78 -0.31 -14.84
N ILE A 87 11.43 -0.05 -13.59
CA ILE A 87 11.01 -1.07 -12.62
C ILE A 87 9.49 -1.07 -12.54
N GLY A 88 8.88 -2.24 -12.76
CA GLY A 88 7.44 -2.43 -12.60
C GLY A 88 7.05 -2.41 -11.13
N ALA A 89 5.89 -1.83 -10.81
CA ALA A 89 5.38 -1.82 -9.45
C ALA A 89 3.85 -1.92 -9.41
N SER A 90 3.33 -2.45 -8.30
CA SER A 90 1.88 -2.61 -8.07
C SER A 90 1.55 -2.30 -6.62
N LEU A 91 0.68 -1.31 -6.41
CA LEU A 91 0.26 -0.89 -5.07
C LEU A 91 -0.86 -1.79 -4.55
N GLN A 92 -0.71 -2.28 -3.34
CA GLN A 92 -1.63 -3.17 -2.65
C GLN A 92 -2.03 -2.60 -1.29
N HIS A 93 -3.21 -3.02 -0.79
CA HIS A 93 -3.77 -2.59 0.49
C HIS A 93 -4.39 -3.79 1.22
N TYR A 94 -3.53 -4.65 1.77
CA TYR A 94 -3.95 -5.79 2.61
C TYR A 94 -4.16 -5.40 4.08
N ASN A 95 -3.79 -4.19 4.43
CA ASN A 95 -4.14 -3.59 5.73
C ASN A 95 -5.66 -3.33 5.81
N PRO A 96 -6.30 -3.37 6.99
CA PRO A 96 -5.67 -3.64 8.29
C PRO A 96 -5.55 -5.12 8.67
N VAL A 97 -6.00 -6.06 7.81
CA VAL A 97 -6.15 -7.48 8.19
C VAL A 97 -4.84 -8.19 8.48
N ILE A 98 -3.71 -7.63 8.04
CA ILE A 98 -2.36 -8.18 8.24
C ILE A 98 -1.53 -7.36 9.25
N ASP A 99 -2.04 -6.27 9.78
CA ASP A 99 -1.26 -5.27 10.53
C ASP A 99 -0.57 -5.89 11.74
N HIS A 100 -1.30 -6.70 12.51
CA HIS A 100 -0.79 -7.34 13.72
C HIS A 100 0.36 -8.31 13.41
N GLU A 101 0.13 -9.24 12.50
CA GLU A 101 1.12 -10.27 12.12
C GLU A 101 2.38 -9.65 11.49
N VAL A 102 2.21 -8.56 10.73
CA VAL A 102 3.33 -7.83 10.15
C VAL A 102 4.13 -7.10 11.24
N ALA A 103 3.44 -6.41 12.15
CA ALA A 103 4.09 -5.70 13.25
C ALA A 103 4.90 -6.65 14.14
N GLU A 104 4.34 -7.79 14.53
CA GLU A 104 5.01 -8.82 15.30
C GLU A 104 6.21 -9.41 14.55
N ALA A 105 5.99 -9.84 13.29
CA ALA A 105 7.01 -10.54 12.50
C ALA A 105 8.24 -9.68 12.18
N PHE A 106 8.07 -8.36 12.10
CA PHE A 106 9.14 -7.40 11.79
C PHE A 106 9.55 -6.53 12.98
N SER A 107 8.99 -6.77 14.18
CA SER A 107 9.27 -6.01 15.40
C SER A 107 9.10 -4.51 15.20
N LEU A 108 7.98 -4.11 14.60
CA LEU A 108 7.68 -2.73 14.29
C LEU A 108 7.23 -1.97 15.55
N PRO A 109 7.44 -0.64 15.62
CA PRO A 109 6.88 0.19 16.68
C PRO A 109 5.35 0.10 16.73
N GLU A 110 4.76 0.11 17.93
CA GLU A 110 3.31 -0.01 18.14
C GLU A 110 2.53 1.18 17.53
N ASN A 111 3.16 2.35 17.45
CA ASN A 111 2.60 3.56 16.87
C ASN A 111 2.67 3.62 15.34
N TRP A 112 3.26 2.62 14.69
CA TRP A 112 3.32 2.55 13.23
C TRP A 112 2.13 1.81 12.66
N LYS A 113 1.29 2.52 11.89
CA LYS A 113 0.12 1.97 11.21
C LYS A 113 0.43 1.71 9.74
N LEU A 114 0.29 0.45 9.31
CA LEU A 114 0.52 0.06 7.92
C LEU A 114 -0.56 0.68 7.01
N ARG A 115 -0.13 1.32 5.91
CA ARG A 115 -1.03 2.03 5.00
C ARG A 115 -1.07 1.45 3.59
N ALA A 116 0.05 0.98 3.09
CA ALA A 116 0.13 0.39 1.75
C ALA A 116 1.35 -0.51 1.59
N GLN A 117 1.29 -1.34 0.56
CA GLN A 117 2.35 -2.23 0.13
C GLN A 117 2.59 -2.04 -1.37
N LEU A 118 3.77 -1.58 -1.75
CA LEU A 118 4.17 -1.42 -3.15
C LEU A 118 5.14 -2.54 -3.51
N VAL A 119 4.63 -3.59 -4.15
CA VAL A 119 5.49 -4.63 -4.70
C VAL A 119 6.13 -4.16 -6.00
N PHE A 120 7.40 -4.47 -6.20
CA PHE A 120 8.14 -4.06 -7.39
C PHE A 120 9.09 -5.15 -7.89
N GLY A 121 9.45 -5.06 -9.17
CA GLY A 121 10.36 -6.01 -9.83
C GLY A 121 10.55 -5.69 -11.31
N SER A 122 11.16 -6.61 -12.05
CA SER A 122 11.30 -6.51 -13.51
C SER A 122 9.93 -6.47 -14.20
N ILE A 123 9.87 -5.78 -15.34
CA ILE A 123 8.67 -5.75 -16.18
C ILE A 123 8.75 -6.94 -17.15
N GLU A 124 8.02 -8.00 -16.84
CA GLU A 124 7.99 -9.22 -17.68
C GLU A 124 6.99 -9.11 -18.83
N ALA A 125 5.96 -8.26 -18.67
CA ALA A 125 4.98 -7.97 -19.72
C ALA A 125 4.55 -6.52 -19.65
N ALA A 126 4.26 -5.94 -20.81
CA ALA A 126 3.72 -4.58 -20.87
C ALA A 126 2.37 -4.48 -20.16
N ALA A 127 2.09 -3.33 -19.57
CA ALA A 127 0.76 -3.05 -19.02
C ALA A 127 -0.30 -3.15 -20.12
N GLY A 128 -1.46 -3.69 -19.78
CA GLY A 128 -2.61 -3.72 -20.68
C GLY A 128 -3.09 -2.30 -21.07
N GLU A 129 -3.89 -2.24 -22.12
CA GLU A 129 -4.50 -0.99 -22.56
C GLU A 129 -5.36 -0.37 -21.45
N LYS A 130 -5.27 0.95 -21.30
CA LYS A 130 -6.02 1.71 -20.29
C LYS A 130 -7.03 2.61 -20.98
N THR A 131 -8.22 2.68 -20.38
CA THR A 131 -9.22 3.67 -20.75
C THR A 131 -9.23 4.78 -19.69
N PHE A 132 -9.46 6.02 -20.15
CA PHE A 132 -9.49 7.18 -19.26
C PHE A 132 -10.86 7.86 -19.39
N MET A 133 -11.30 8.50 -18.30
CA MET A 133 -12.45 9.39 -18.32
C MET A 133 -12.12 10.60 -19.21
N ASP A 134 -13.11 11.09 -19.97
CA ASP A 134 -12.97 12.30 -20.79
C ASP A 134 -12.54 13.49 -19.92
N ASP A 135 -11.53 14.23 -20.39
CA ASP A 135 -10.95 15.35 -19.64
C ASP A 135 -11.97 16.48 -19.37
N ASN A 136 -12.94 16.70 -20.26
CA ASN A 136 -14.01 17.69 -20.05
C ASN A 136 -14.96 17.32 -18.91
N VAL A 137 -15.06 16.02 -18.59
CA VAL A 137 -15.83 15.54 -17.44
C VAL A 137 -14.99 15.61 -16.16
N ARG A 138 -13.70 15.28 -16.28
CA ARG A 138 -12.78 15.14 -15.15
C ARG A 138 -12.25 16.47 -14.64
N PHE A 139 -12.01 17.42 -15.53
CA PHE A 139 -11.46 18.73 -15.19
C PHE A 139 -12.43 19.87 -15.52
N LYS A 140 -12.40 20.93 -14.72
CA LYS A 140 -13.05 22.21 -15.01
C LYS A 140 -11.98 23.30 -15.02
N LYS A 141 -11.95 24.07 -16.10
CA LYS A 141 -11.11 25.25 -16.23
C LYS A 141 -11.96 26.49 -16.04
N PHE A 142 -11.48 27.41 -15.23
CA PHE A 142 -12.11 28.72 -15.01
C PHE A 142 -11.11 29.78 -15.46
N ASP A 143 -11.60 30.75 -16.25
CA ASP A 143 -10.81 31.89 -16.75
C ASP A 143 -10.80 33.02 -15.71
#